data_380382ea1926752f02c0961c27a5b331
#
_entry.id   380382ea1926752f02c0961c27a5b331
#
_cell.length_a   1.000
_cell.length_b   1.000
_cell.length_c   1.000
_cell.angle_alpha   90.00
_cell.angle_beta   90.00
_cell.angle_gamma   90.00
#
_symmetry.space_group_name_H-M   'P 1'
#
loop_
_entity.id
_entity.type
_entity.pdbx_description
1 polymer ?
#
loop_
_entity_poly.entity_id
_entity_poly.type
_entity_poly.pdbx_seq_one_letter_code
_entity_poly.pdbx_strand_id
1 'polypeptide(L)'
;MDHLIQKYTAITVEDLQKDLSIVYNAFIMFTVFFVFLLLMFFYRETVKKLTSFKNRKKLDLNKENNQDFGFFDFFKNVFMVISFIAILCTGIAYLNGKEMLKKAQSGEVVMGFKDVPLTEIKDKITIDNNKLTIDKLPDNFYYKDSSISKNEKQVFEIDRFLFSNEVLRIIHLDEDDEPDTEYKISAKELKEIKENR
;
A
#
# COMPACT_ATOMS: atom_id res chain seq x y z
N MET A 1 8.91 -0.41 -4.13
CA MET A 1 9.95 0.38 -3.44
C MET A 1 9.24 1.58 -2.85
N ASP A 2 9.39 1.80 -1.57
CA ASP A 2 8.79 2.96 -0.93
C ASP A 2 9.76 4.12 -1.07
N HIS A 3 9.50 5.01 -2.03
CA HIS A 3 10.30 6.23 -2.21
C HIS A 3 10.06 7.16 -1.03
N LEU A 4 11.13 7.83 -0.57
CA LEU A 4 11.07 8.80 0.52
C LEU A 4 10.34 10.08 0.11
N ILE A 5 10.50 10.49 -1.16
CA ILE A 5 9.98 11.75 -1.68
C ILE A 5 9.06 11.55 -2.88
N GLN A 6 8.18 12.49 -3.04
CA GLN A 6 7.27 12.62 -4.18
C GLN A 6 7.32 14.05 -4.73
N LYS A 7 7.05 14.16 -6.02
CA LYS A 7 7.04 15.45 -6.73
C LYS A 7 5.64 15.76 -7.24
N TYR A 8 5.15 16.96 -6.97
CA TYR A 8 3.91 17.42 -7.55
C TYR A 8 4.18 17.93 -8.97
N THR A 9 3.66 17.22 -9.96
CA THR A 9 3.96 17.45 -11.39
C THR A 9 2.79 17.03 -12.27
N ALA A 10 2.86 17.39 -13.53
CA ALA A 10 1.95 16.88 -14.55
C ALA A 10 2.13 15.34 -14.68
N ILE A 11 1.04 14.62 -14.57
CA ILE A 11 1.02 13.16 -14.71
C ILE A 11 0.78 12.83 -16.19
N THR A 12 1.58 11.90 -16.72
CA THR A 12 1.43 11.48 -18.12
C THR A 12 0.25 10.51 -18.29
N VAL A 13 -0.28 10.43 -19.49
CA VAL A 13 -1.32 9.43 -19.84
C VAL A 13 -0.84 8.01 -19.54
N GLU A 14 0.44 7.73 -19.78
CA GLU A 14 1.04 6.42 -19.52
C GLU A 14 1.10 6.10 -18.01
N ASP A 15 1.49 7.05 -17.17
CA ASP A 15 1.48 6.89 -15.72
C ASP A 15 0.04 6.60 -15.21
N LEU A 16 -0.95 7.37 -15.70
CA LEU A 16 -2.36 7.16 -15.34
C LEU A 16 -2.90 5.79 -15.79
N GLN A 17 -2.50 5.32 -16.97
CA GLN A 17 -2.88 3.98 -17.45
C GLN A 17 -2.29 2.88 -16.59
N LYS A 18 -1.04 3.03 -16.18
CA LYS A 18 -0.35 2.07 -15.29
C LYS A 18 -1.04 2.01 -13.93
N ASP A 19 -1.29 3.15 -13.32
CA ASP A 19 -1.96 3.22 -12.00
C ASP A 19 -3.39 2.67 -12.07
N LEU A 20 -4.13 3.01 -13.13
CA LEU A 20 -5.46 2.49 -13.36
C LEU A 20 -5.47 0.97 -13.52
N SER A 21 -4.47 0.39 -14.17
CA SER A 21 -4.31 -1.06 -14.29
C SER A 21 -4.09 -1.74 -12.94
N ILE A 22 -3.29 -1.13 -12.05
CA ILE A 22 -3.07 -1.65 -10.68
C ILE A 22 -4.37 -1.64 -9.89
N VAL A 23 -5.10 -0.51 -9.91
CA VAL A 23 -6.38 -0.38 -9.21
C VAL A 23 -7.43 -1.36 -9.76
N TYR A 24 -7.48 -1.55 -11.08
CA TYR A 24 -8.38 -2.52 -11.72
C TYR A 24 -8.06 -3.96 -11.30
N ASN A 25 -6.80 -4.35 -11.28
CA ASN A 25 -6.38 -5.68 -10.83
C ASN A 25 -6.74 -5.91 -9.35
N ALA A 26 -6.52 -4.91 -8.50
CA ALA A 26 -6.94 -4.97 -7.10
C ALA A 26 -8.46 -5.14 -6.96
N PHE A 27 -9.24 -4.38 -7.72
CA PHE A 27 -10.71 -4.50 -7.76
C PHE A 27 -11.17 -5.91 -8.15
N ILE A 28 -10.58 -6.49 -9.19
CA ILE A 28 -10.90 -7.88 -9.61
C ILE A 28 -10.55 -8.86 -8.49
N MET A 29 -9.36 -8.74 -7.90
CA MET A 29 -8.91 -9.64 -6.84
C MET A 29 -9.86 -9.64 -5.64
N PHE A 30 -10.26 -8.46 -5.16
CA PHE A 30 -11.21 -8.35 -4.06
C PHE A 30 -12.59 -8.88 -4.43
N THR A 31 -13.04 -8.64 -5.67
CA THR A 31 -14.32 -9.17 -6.16
C THR A 31 -14.33 -10.69 -6.21
N VAL A 32 -13.28 -11.31 -6.74
CA VAL A 32 -13.14 -12.78 -6.79
C VAL A 32 -13.11 -13.37 -5.38
N PHE A 33 -12.35 -12.74 -4.48
CA PHE A 33 -12.27 -13.17 -3.09
C PHE A 33 -13.64 -13.09 -2.39
N PHE A 34 -14.36 -11.99 -2.59
CA PHE A 34 -15.71 -11.80 -2.04
C PHE A 34 -16.70 -12.86 -2.54
N VAL A 35 -16.69 -13.14 -3.86
CA VAL A 35 -17.52 -14.19 -4.47
C VAL A 35 -17.19 -15.57 -3.87
N PHE A 36 -15.89 -15.84 -3.68
CA PHE A 36 -15.45 -17.10 -3.03
C PHE A 36 -16.03 -17.22 -1.60
N LEU A 37 -15.96 -16.15 -0.80
CA LEU A 37 -16.54 -16.13 0.54
C LEU A 37 -18.06 -16.35 0.52
N LEU A 38 -18.77 -15.75 -0.44
CA LEU A 38 -20.21 -15.97 -0.63
C LEU A 38 -20.52 -17.42 -0.98
N LEU A 39 -19.76 -18.03 -1.89
CA LEU A 39 -19.93 -19.44 -2.26
C LEU A 39 -19.71 -20.37 -1.07
N MET A 40 -18.69 -20.11 -0.26
CA MET A 40 -18.44 -20.84 0.98
C MET A 40 -19.60 -20.70 1.98
N PHE A 41 -20.20 -19.52 2.06
CA PHE A 41 -21.37 -19.27 2.89
C PHE A 41 -22.57 -20.11 2.42
N PHE A 42 -22.93 -20.05 1.15
CA PHE A 42 -24.05 -20.81 0.59
C PHE A 42 -23.83 -22.31 0.70
N TYR A 43 -22.63 -22.78 0.40
CA TYR A 43 -22.29 -24.20 0.55
C TYR A 43 -22.54 -24.70 1.98
N ARG A 44 -22.06 -23.95 2.98
CA ARG A 44 -22.23 -24.29 4.39
C ARG A 44 -23.70 -24.31 4.82
N GLU A 45 -24.50 -23.31 4.41
CA GLU A 45 -25.93 -23.26 4.70
C GLU A 45 -26.67 -24.45 4.06
N THR A 46 -26.32 -24.81 2.84
CA THR A 46 -26.88 -25.96 2.14
C THR A 46 -26.55 -27.27 2.86
N VAL A 47 -25.29 -27.44 3.26
CA VAL A 47 -24.86 -28.63 4.02
C VAL A 47 -25.55 -28.71 5.37
N LYS A 48 -25.69 -27.61 6.11
CA LYS A 48 -26.45 -27.56 7.38
C LYS A 48 -27.90 -27.97 7.20
N LYS A 49 -28.57 -27.48 6.15
CA LYS A 49 -29.95 -27.88 5.84
C LYS A 49 -30.06 -29.36 5.52
N LEU A 50 -29.16 -29.88 4.68
CA LEU A 50 -29.14 -31.32 4.32
C LEU A 50 -28.89 -32.24 5.52
N THR A 51 -27.93 -31.87 6.40
CA THR A 51 -27.63 -32.60 7.61
C THR A 51 -28.76 -32.54 8.63
N SER A 52 -29.43 -31.38 8.77
CA SER A 52 -30.61 -31.25 9.61
C SER A 52 -31.77 -32.12 9.15
N PHE A 53 -32.01 -32.25 7.85
CA PHE A 53 -33.00 -33.19 7.31
C PHE A 53 -32.64 -34.66 7.59
N LYS A 54 -31.36 -35.02 7.52
CA LYS A 54 -30.88 -36.37 7.76
C LYS A 54 -30.88 -36.76 9.25
N ASN A 55 -30.65 -35.76 10.16
CA ASN A 55 -30.58 -35.97 11.60
C ASN A 55 -31.95 -35.89 12.32
N ARG A 56 -33.02 -35.46 11.67
CA ARG A 56 -34.39 -35.58 12.25
C ARG A 56 -34.77 -37.05 12.59
N LYS A 57 -34.00 -38.04 12.11
CA LYS A 57 -34.15 -39.44 12.43
C LYS A 57 -33.22 -39.97 13.53
N LYS A 58 -32.27 -39.19 14.04
CA LYS A 58 -31.38 -39.55 15.15
C LYS A 58 -31.34 -38.37 16.13
N LEU A 59 -32.36 -38.32 16.99
CA LEU A 59 -32.37 -37.43 18.15
C LEU A 59 -31.46 -37.99 19.21
N ASP A 60 -30.76 -37.08 19.91
CA ASP A 60 -29.99 -37.29 21.13
C ASP A 60 -28.64 -38.02 20.99
N LEU A 61 -27.60 -37.29 20.66
CA LEU A 61 -26.23 -37.46 21.17
C LEU A 61 -25.30 -36.49 20.43
N ASN A 62 -25.11 -35.30 20.95
CA ASN A 62 -23.89 -34.47 20.89
C ASN A 62 -24.19 -32.99 21.08
N LYS A 63 -24.31 -32.61 22.33
CA LYS A 63 -24.46 -31.19 22.74
C LYS A 63 -23.13 -30.49 22.94
N GLU A 64 -21.99 -31.19 22.71
CA GLU A 64 -20.67 -30.69 23.13
C GLU A 64 -19.82 -30.00 22.06
N ASN A 65 -20.20 -30.01 20.79
CA ASN A 65 -19.33 -29.44 19.71
C ASN A 65 -19.77 -28.09 19.14
N ASN A 66 -20.53 -27.28 19.91
CA ASN A 66 -21.07 -26.01 19.37
C ASN A 66 -20.21 -24.78 19.65
N GLN A 67 -19.11 -24.87 20.40
CA GLN A 67 -18.30 -23.67 20.74
C GLN A 67 -17.31 -23.25 19.69
N ASP A 68 -16.74 -24.17 18.91
CA ASP A 68 -15.74 -23.85 17.87
C ASP A 68 -16.35 -23.18 16.62
N PHE A 69 -17.64 -23.34 16.41
CA PHE A 69 -18.33 -22.79 15.25
C PHE A 69 -18.57 -21.26 15.30
N GLY A 70 -18.69 -20.67 16.48
CA GLY A 70 -18.96 -19.23 16.65
C GLY A 70 -17.79 -18.34 16.22
N PHE A 71 -16.56 -18.78 16.52
CA PHE A 71 -15.34 -18.05 16.18
C PHE A 71 -15.14 -17.96 14.66
N PHE A 72 -15.31 -19.08 13.95
CA PHE A 72 -15.16 -19.12 12.49
C PHE A 72 -16.22 -18.29 11.75
N ASP A 73 -17.47 -18.28 12.25
CA ASP A 73 -18.54 -17.47 11.70
C ASP A 73 -18.30 -15.97 11.91
N PHE A 74 -17.75 -15.59 13.04
CA PHE A 74 -17.36 -14.22 13.31
C PHE A 74 -16.30 -13.73 12.31
N PHE A 75 -15.18 -14.45 12.17
CA PHE A 75 -14.12 -14.09 11.23
C PHE A 75 -14.59 -14.01 9.79
N LYS A 76 -15.39 -14.99 9.35
CA LYS A 76 -15.97 -14.96 8.00
C LYS A 76 -16.80 -13.70 7.75
N ASN A 77 -17.64 -13.29 8.71
CA ASN A 77 -18.46 -12.09 8.56
C ASN A 77 -17.59 -10.84 8.52
N VAL A 78 -16.55 -10.76 9.36
CA VAL A 78 -15.57 -9.67 9.34
C VAL A 78 -14.87 -9.59 7.98
N PHE A 79 -14.38 -10.72 7.45
CA PHE A 79 -13.74 -10.74 6.13
C PHE A 79 -14.70 -10.36 4.99
N MET A 80 -15.98 -10.75 5.06
CA MET A 80 -16.97 -10.34 4.08
C MET A 80 -17.17 -8.81 4.09
N VAL A 81 -17.28 -8.20 5.28
CA VAL A 81 -17.44 -6.74 5.39
C VAL A 81 -16.20 -6.01 4.89
N ILE A 82 -15.01 -6.46 5.29
CA ILE A 82 -13.74 -5.87 4.82
C ILE A 82 -13.62 -5.97 3.30
N SER A 83 -13.92 -7.13 2.72
CA SER A 83 -13.84 -7.34 1.27
C SER A 83 -14.84 -6.47 0.53
N PHE A 84 -16.05 -6.29 1.06
CA PHE A 84 -17.06 -5.42 0.48
C PHE A 84 -16.62 -3.95 0.49
N ILE A 85 -16.07 -3.47 1.62
CA ILE A 85 -15.52 -2.12 1.71
C ILE A 85 -14.36 -1.93 0.73
N ALA A 86 -13.46 -2.92 0.63
CA ALA A 86 -12.34 -2.87 -0.32
C ALA A 86 -12.82 -2.79 -1.79
N ILE A 87 -13.89 -3.52 -2.16
CA ILE A 87 -14.50 -3.43 -3.49
C ILE A 87 -15.06 -2.04 -3.75
N LEU A 88 -15.78 -1.46 -2.79
CA LEU A 88 -16.32 -0.10 -2.92
C LEU A 88 -15.21 0.93 -3.10
N CYS A 89 -14.18 0.89 -2.25
CA CYS A 89 -13.06 1.82 -2.32
C CYS A 89 -12.29 1.72 -3.64
N THR A 90 -11.95 0.48 -4.06
CA THR A 90 -11.24 0.27 -5.32
C THR A 90 -12.10 0.58 -6.54
N GLY A 91 -13.41 0.34 -6.47
CA GLY A 91 -14.36 0.73 -7.51
C GLY A 91 -14.45 2.25 -7.70
N ILE A 92 -14.55 3.01 -6.60
CA ILE A 92 -14.56 4.47 -6.64
C ILE A 92 -13.21 5.00 -7.18
N ALA A 93 -12.09 4.46 -6.69
CA ALA A 93 -10.77 4.84 -7.17
C ALA A 93 -10.60 4.58 -8.67
N TYR A 94 -11.11 3.45 -9.16
CA TYR A 94 -11.10 3.11 -10.59
C TYR A 94 -11.93 4.12 -11.44
N LEU A 95 -13.13 4.48 -10.98
CA LEU A 95 -13.98 5.44 -11.69
C LEU A 95 -13.32 6.82 -11.75
N ASN A 96 -12.76 7.29 -10.65
CA ASN A 96 -12.04 8.57 -10.58
C ASN A 96 -10.79 8.56 -11.48
N GLY A 97 -10.01 7.47 -11.44
CA GLY A 97 -8.84 7.30 -12.30
C GLY A 97 -9.19 7.29 -13.78
N LYS A 98 -10.31 6.66 -14.16
CA LYS A 98 -10.82 6.66 -15.54
C LYS A 98 -11.23 8.06 -16.01
N GLU A 99 -11.82 8.87 -15.14
CA GLU A 99 -12.15 10.25 -15.45
C GLU A 99 -10.89 11.11 -15.65
N MET A 100 -9.91 10.97 -14.77
CA MET A 100 -8.61 11.64 -14.91
C MET A 100 -7.89 11.25 -16.21
N LEU A 101 -7.90 9.95 -16.53
CA LEU A 101 -7.32 9.46 -17.79
C LEU A 101 -8.02 10.09 -19.00
N LYS A 102 -9.34 10.19 -18.99
CA LYS A 102 -10.12 10.83 -20.06
C LYS A 102 -9.75 12.31 -20.21
N LYS A 103 -9.58 13.05 -19.11
CA LYS A 103 -9.13 14.45 -19.13
C LYS A 103 -7.73 14.57 -19.73
N ALA A 104 -6.78 13.73 -19.29
CA ALA A 104 -5.43 13.73 -19.84
C ALA A 104 -5.41 13.39 -21.34
N GLN A 105 -6.25 12.46 -21.81
CA GLN A 105 -6.39 12.11 -23.23
C GLN A 105 -7.02 13.23 -24.06
N SER A 106 -7.84 14.08 -23.46
CA SER A 106 -8.40 15.28 -24.13
C SER A 106 -7.41 16.47 -24.18
N GLY A 107 -6.20 16.30 -23.65
CA GLY A 107 -5.17 17.33 -23.62
C GLY A 107 -5.20 18.25 -22.42
N GLU A 108 -6.06 17.96 -21.43
CA GLU A 108 -6.04 18.66 -20.16
C GLU A 108 -4.82 18.25 -19.32
N VAL A 109 -4.18 19.22 -18.65
CA VAL A 109 -3.06 18.93 -17.75
C VAL A 109 -3.62 18.42 -16.43
N VAL A 110 -3.36 17.14 -16.14
CA VAL A 110 -3.69 16.53 -14.87
C VAL A 110 -2.49 16.60 -13.94
N MET A 111 -2.61 17.33 -12.84
CA MET A 111 -1.56 17.47 -11.83
C MET A 111 -1.74 16.41 -10.74
N GLY A 112 -0.62 15.88 -10.24
CA GLY A 112 -0.63 14.91 -9.13
C GLY A 112 0.75 14.66 -8.57
N PHE A 113 0.80 13.80 -7.55
CA PHE A 113 2.04 13.38 -6.92
C PHE A 113 2.62 12.16 -7.64
N LYS A 114 3.91 12.21 -7.92
CA LYS A 114 4.67 11.11 -8.50
C LYS A 114 5.85 10.80 -7.59
N ASP A 115 5.99 9.52 -7.23
CA ASP A 115 7.16 9.04 -6.51
C ASP A 115 8.41 9.24 -7.37
N VAL A 116 9.44 9.83 -6.80
CA VAL A 116 10.67 10.17 -7.50
C VAL A 116 11.90 9.71 -6.71
N PRO A 117 12.98 9.34 -7.40
CA PRO A 117 14.21 8.96 -6.74
C PRO A 117 14.89 10.16 -6.08
N LEU A 118 15.66 9.92 -5.02
CA LEU A 118 16.45 10.94 -4.32
C LEU A 118 17.48 11.64 -5.22
N THR A 119 17.89 10.99 -6.30
CA THR A 119 18.80 11.57 -7.30
C THR A 119 18.26 12.83 -7.96
N GLU A 120 16.94 13.06 -7.98
CA GLU A 120 16.35 14.30 -8.49
C GLU A 120 16.66 15.54 -7.61
N ILE A 121 17.00 15.29 -6.34
CA ILE A 121 17.35 16.37 -5.39
C ILE A 121 18.77 16.22 -4.84
N LYS A 122 19.66 15.56 -5.57
CA LYS A 122 21.03 15.23 -5.14
C LYS A 122 21.84 16.43 -4.63
N ASP A 123 21.60 17.62 -5.18
CA ASP A 123 22.21 18.89 -4.79
C ASP A 123 21.78 19.37 -3.38
N LYS A 124 20.71 18.80 -2.84
CA LYS A 124 20.18 19.08 -1.48
C LYS A 124 20.56 17.99 -0.48
N ILE A 125 21.24 16.93 -0.92
CA ILE A 125 21.58 15.79 -0.09
C ILE A 125 23.04 15.82 0.32
N THR A 126 23.30 15.62 1.60
CA THR A 126 24.63 15.40 2.16
C THR A 126 24.66 14.04 2.81
N ILE A 127 25.68 13.23 2.49
CA ILE A 127 25.92 11.91 3.12
C ILE A 127 27.25 11.95 3.84
N ASP A 128 27.21 11.78 5.14
CA ASP A 128 28.38 11.68 6.01
C ASP A 128 28.17 10.59 7.07
N ASN A 129 29.17 9.71 7.23
CA ASN A 129 29.22 8.69 8.28
C ASN A 129 27.89 7.91 8.48
N ASN A 130 27.29 7.39 7.41
CA ASN A 130 25.98 6.72 7.41
C ASN A 130 24.77 7.63 7.73
N LYS A 131 24.95 8.94 7.79
CA LYS A 131 23.86 9.89 7.91
C LYS A 131 23.58 10.53 6.55
N LEU A 132 22.34 10.44 6.12
CA LEU A 132 21.83 11.14 4.94
C LEU A 132 21.10 12.38 5.44
N THR A 133 21.58 13.52 5.08
CA THR A 133 20.97 14.80 5.44
C THR A 133 20.35 15.40 4.21
N ILE A 134 19.10 15.79 4.29
CA ILE A 134 18.38 16.52 3.26
C ILE A 134 18.13 17.93 3.77
N ASP A 135 18.64 18.92 3.05
CA ASP A 135 18.28 20.31 3.29
C ASP A 135 16.81 20.53 2.88
N LYS A 136 16.34 21.77 2.99
CA LYS A 136 15.00 22.15 2.57
C LYS A 136 14.68 21.62 1.17
N LEU A 137 13.56 20.90 1.03
CA LEU A 137 13.08 20.42 -0.26
C LEU A 137 12.67 21.56 -1.18
N PRO A 138 12.84 21.42 -2.52
CA PRO A 138 12.28 22.36 -3.49
C PRO A 138 10.75 22.43 -3.39
N ASP A 139 10.15 23.54 -3.81
CA ASP A 139 8.72 23.83 -3.57
C ASP A 139 7.74 22.78 -4.10
N ASN A 140 8.08 22.09 -5.16
CA ASN A 140 7.27 21.05 -5.79
C ASN A 140 7.59 19.61 -5.31
N PHE A 141 8.50 19.46 -4.33
CA PHE A 141 8.84 18.19 -3.71
C PHE A 141 8.25 18.10 -2.30
N TYR A 142 7.89 16.91 -1.90
CA TYR A 142 7.28 16.60 -0.60
C TYR A 142 7.82 15.27 -0.09
N TYR A 143 7.93 15.11 1.22
CA TYR A 143 8.10 13.81 1.82
C TYR A 143 6.81 13.02 1.66
N LYS A 144 6.93 11.73 1.44
CA LYS A 144 5.76 10.84 1.35
C LYS A 144 5.04 10.76 2.69
N ASP A 145 5.78 10.83 3.76
CA ASP A 145 5.27 11.02 5.11
C ASP A 145 4.98 12.51 5.36
N SER A 146 3.72 12.83 5.59
CA SER A 146 3.26 14.19 5.83
C SER A 146 3.67 14.74 7.20
N SER A 147 4.15 13.92 8.12
CA SER A 147 4.68 14.35 9.42
C SER A 147 6.04 15.03 9.28
N ILE A 148 6.80 14.70 8.22
CA ILE A 148 8.13 15.25 7.98
C ILE A 148 8.03 16.64 7.33
N SER A 149 8.57 17.66 7.98
CA SER A 149 8.57 19.03 7.47
C SER A 149 9.51 19.18 6.28
N LYS A 150 8.98 19.62 5.13
CA LYS A 150 9.78 19.90 3.93
C LYS A 150 10.62 21.16 4.01
N ASN A 151 10.30 22.05 4.95
CA ASN A 151 10.95 23.37 5.09
C ASN A 151 12.14 23.34 6.05
N GLU A 152 12.37 22.22 6.70
CA GLU A 152 13.42 22.00 7.69
C GLU A 152 14.44 21.00 7.18
N LYS A 153 15.64 21.09 7.76
CA LYS A 153 16.69 20.12 7.51
C LYS A 153 16.33 18.80 8.19
N GLN A 154 16.31 17.72 7.43
CA GLN A 154 16.01 16.38 7.93
C GLN A 154 17.25 15.50 7.91
N VAL A 155 17.42 14.69 8.94
CA VAL A 155 18.53 13.76 9.09
C VAL A 155 17.99 12.35 9.17
N PHE A 156 18.55 11.47 8.36
CA PHE A 156 18.17 10.06 8.29
C PHE A 156 19.39 9.21 8.53
N GLU A 157 19.23 8.09 9.22
CA GLU A 157 20.29 7.09 9.37
C GLU A 157 20.21 6.08 8.21
N ILE A 158 21.38 5.72 7.66
CA ILE A 158 21.48 4.70 6.62
C ILE A 158 21.89 3.39 7.29
N ASP A 159 20.95 2.45 7.36
CA ASP A 159 21.23 1.10 7.83
C ASP A 159 21.52 0.16 6.64
N ARG A 160 22.59 -0.64 6.77
CA ARG A 160 22.98 -1.62 5.75
C ARG A 160 22.36 -2.96 6.08
N PHE A 161 21.41 -3.40 5.29
CA PHE A 161 20.91 -4.76 5.39
C PHE A 161 22.01 -5.77 5.01
N LEU A 162 22.35 -6.67 5.93
CA LEU A 162 23.42 -7.66 5.79
C LEU A 162 23.19 -8.69 4.66
N PHE A 163 21.98 -8.78 4.09
CA PHE A 163 21.62 -9.83 3.14
C PHE A 163 21.26 -9.35 1.72
N SER A 164 21.28 -8.05 1.46
CA SER A 164 21.02 -7.50 0.13
C SER A 164 21.98 -6.37 -0.17
N ASN A 165 22.93 -6.61 -1.04
CA ASN A 165 23.90 -5.60 -1.51
C ASN A 165 23.24 -4.47 -2.33
N GLU A 166 21.94 -4.54 -2.59
CA GLU A 166 21.24 -3.65 -3.52
C GLU A 166 20.26 -2.67 -2.86
N VAL A 167 19.87 -2.92 -1.62
CA VAL A 167 18.84 -2.12 -0.94
C VAL A 167 19.34 -1.70 0.43
N LEU A 168 19.40 -0.40 0.64
CA LEU A 168 19.70 0.21 1.93
C LEU A 168 18.40 0.69 2.59
N ARG A 169 18.40 0.72 3.90
CA ARG A 169 17.32 1.20 4.72
C ARG A 169 17.64 2.61 5.18
N ILE A 170 16.72 3.53 5.01
CA ILE A 170 16.80 4.86 5.58
C ILE A 170 15.79 4.93 6.71
N ILE A 171 16.24 5.34 7.87
CA ILE A 171 15.42 5.46 9.07
C ILE A 171 15.35 6.94 9.42
N HIS A 172 14.14 7.49 9.50
CA HIS A 172 13.94 8.81 10.07
C HIS A 172 14.15 8.74 11.58
N LEU A 173 15.01 9.57 12.12
CA LEU A 173 15.23 9.71 13.57
C LEU A 173 14.39 10.89 14.04
N ASP A 174 13.44 10.64 14.90
CA ASP A 174 12.73 11.69 15.63
C ASP A 174 13.58 12.20 16.80
N GLU A 175 13.23 13.34 17.40
CA GLU A 175 13.96 13.96 18.52
C GLU A 175 14.10 13.02 19.73
N ASP A 176 13.26 11.99 19.83
CA ASP A 176 13.27 10.96 20.89
C ASP A 176 14.09 9.70 20.55
N ASP A 177 14.90 9.71 19.48
CA ASP A 177 15.73 8.59 18.99
C ASP A 177 14.98 7.28 18.67
N GLU A 178 13.65 7.28 18.63
CA GLU A 178 12.89 6.14 18.13
C GLU A 178 12.75 6.21 16.60
N PRO A 179 13.04 5.12 15.86
CA PRO A 179 12.91 5.10 14.42
C PRO A 179 11.43 5.14 14.01
N ASP A 180 10.99 6.28 13.53
CA ASP A 180 9.57 6.55 13.25
C ASP A 180 9.12 5.97 11.90
N THR A 181 9.96 6.03 10.88
CA THR A 181 9.60 5.56 9.54
C THR A 181 10.80 5.02 8.77
N GLU A 182 10.57 3.93 8.06
CA GLU A 182 11.56 3.21 7.28
C GLU A 182 11.35 3.38 5.78
N TYR A 183 12.39 3.82 5.06
CA TYR A 183 12.38 3.92 3.60
C TYR A 183 13.48 3.05 2.99
N LYS A 184 13.30 2.63 1.75
CA LYS A 184 14.27 1.82 1.02
C LYS A 184 14.87 2.62 -0.12
N ILE A 185 16.20 2.66 -0.18
CA ILE A 185 16.96 3.26 -1.28
C ILE A 185 17.84 2.19 -1.91
N SER A 186 17.97 2.19 -3.25
CA SER A 186 18.86 1.26 -3.93
C SER A 186 20.32 1.67 -3.73
N ALA A 187 21.23 0.69 -3.64
CA ALA A 187 22.67 0.95 -3.55
C ALA A 187 23.19 1.74 -4.77
N LYS A 188 22.60 1.53 -5.95
CA LYS A 188 22.90 2.29 -7.16
C LYS A 188 22.58 3.76 -7.00
N GLU A 189 21.38 4.09 -6.52
CA GLU A 189 20.93 5.45 -6.29
C GLU A 189 21.81 6.18 -5.27
N LEU A 190 22.16 5.50 -4.15
CA LEU A 190 23.06 6.04 -3.14
C LEU A 190 24.46 6.32 -3.71
N LYS A 191 24.96 5.43 -4.57
CA LYS A 191 26.23 5.61 -5.25
C LYS A 191 26.21 6.81 -6.19
N GLU A 192 25.15 6.98 -6.98
CA GLU A 192 24.97 8.13 -7.88
C GLU A 192 24.93 9.46 -7.10
N ILE A 193 24.33 9.48 -5.91
CA ILE A 193 24.33 10.67 -5.04
C ILE A 193 25.74 10.97 -4.54
N LYS A 194 26.54 9.94 -4.19
CA LYS A 194 27.91 10.10 -3.68
C LYS A 194 28.92 10.51 -4.74
N GLU A 195 28.82 9.98 -5.95
CA GLU A 195 29.79 10.20 -7.04
C GLU A 195 29.65 11.60 -7.71
N ASN A 196 28.54 12.27 -7.54
CA ASN A 196 28.30 13.61 -8.11
C ASN A 196 28.74 14.76 -7.18
N ARG A 197 29.64 14.47 -6.24
CA ARG A 197 30.39 15.44 -5.44
C ARG A 197 31.85 15.47 -5.88
#